data_05aa868d37012d8a817f0401e43eebcf
#
_entry.id   05aa868d37012d8a817f0401e43eebcf
#
_cell.length_a   1.000
_cell.length_b   1.000
_cell.length_c   1.000
_cell.angle_alpha   90.00
_cell.angle_beta   90.00
_cell.angle_gamma   90.00
#
_symmetry.space_group_name_H-M   'P 1'
#
loop_
_entity.id
_entity.type
_entity.pdbx_description
1 polymer ?
#
loop_
_entity_poly.entity_id
_entity_poly.type
_entity_poly.pdbx_seq_one_letter_code
_entity_poly.pdbx_strand_id
1 'polypeptide(L)'
;MKTKFLAFVLLTAASVFGADLSIGIRIGTPPPPRVVRVRPVSPGPGYFFVEGYWYPNGRSYKWHDGYWTRPPYAGAVWIAPRHENGLFYNGYWEGPRGRTDHDHRWDRDHNRRDYRDNDRH
;
A
#
# COMPACT_ATOMS: atom_id res chain seq x y z
N MET A 1 26.12 25.11 -31.72
CA MET A 1 25.59 23.83 -32.22
C MET A 1 25.93 22.66 -31.37
N LYS A 2 27.14 22.56 -30.88
CA LYS A 2 27.60 21.39 -30.08
C LYS A 2 27.14 21.38 -28.66
N THR A 3 26.65 22.48 -28.14
CA THR A 3 26.18 22.63 -26.76
C THR A 3 24.76 22.16 -26.52
N LYS A 4 24.02 21.88 -27.57
CA LYS A 4 22.62 21.50 -27.45
C LYS A 4 22.39 20.08 -26.98
N PHE A 5 23.39 19.24 -27.04
CA PHE A 5 23.27 17.84 -26.70
C PHE A 5 23.52 17.53 -25.20
N LEU A 6 24.29 18.37 -24.54
CA LEU A 6 24.67 18.14 -23.15
C LEU A 6 23.58 18.46 -22.13
N ALA A 7 22.73 19.43 -22.43
CA ALA A 7 21.65 19.81 -21.55
C ALA A 7 20.52 18.77 -21.47
N PHE A 8 20.40 17.97 -22.52
CA PHE A 8 19.34 16.98 -22.61
C PHE A 8 19.60 15.73 -21.77
N VAL A 9 20.85 15.33 -21.65
CA VAL A 9 21.24 14.11 -20.92
C VAL A 9 21.13 14.30 -19.42
N LEU A 10 21.34 15.50 -18.92
CA LEU A 10 21.26 15.81 -17.49
C LEU A 10 19.82 15.75 -16.95
N LEU A 11 18.85 16.10 -17.77
CA LEU A 11 17.44 16.08 -17.38
C LEU A 11 16.90 14.66 -17.18
N THR A 12 17.38 13.72 -17.94
CA THR A 12 16.96 12.34 -17.84
C THR A 12 17.49 11.64 -16.60
N ALA A 13 18.68 11.99 -16.17
CA ALA A 13 19.25 11.41 -14.96
C ALA A 13 18.59 11.89 -13.67
N ALA A 14 18.16 13.15 -13.64
CA ALA A 14 17.52 13.73 -12.46
C ALA A 14 16.13 13.15 -12.17
N SER A 15 15.40 12.75 -13.20
CA SER A 15 14.07 12.21 -13.03
C SER A 15 14.04 10.78 -12.47
N VAL A 16 15.15 10.08 -12.53
CA VAL A 16 15.24 8.71 -11.99
C VAL A 16 15.41 8.70 -10.47
N PHE A 17 15.98 9.73 -9.88
CA PHE A 17 16.23 9.78 -8.44
C PHE A 17 15.04 10.20 -7.57
N GLY A 18 14.08 10.91 -8.10
CA GLY A 18 12.83 11.17 -7.42
C GLY A 18 11.87 10.00 -7.54
N ALA A 19 12.34 8.96 -8.13
CA ALA A 19 11.46 7.90 -8.49
C ALA A 19 11.04 7.08 -7.32
N ASP A 20 9.89 6.90 -7.33
CA ASP A 20 9.14 5.83 -6.81
C ASP A 20 9.90 4.52 -6.83
N LEU A 21 10.36 4.11 -5.67
CA LEU A 21 10.90 2.78 -5.46
C LEU A 21 9.81 1.70 -5.48
N SER A 22 8.57 2.11 -5.67
CA SER A 22 7.43 1.20 -5.72
C SER A 22 7.41 0.45 -7.04
N ILE A 23 7.30 -0.85 -6.96
CA ILE A 23 7.08 -1.71 -8.12
C ILE A 23 5.58 -1.78 -8.38
N GLY A 24 5.15 -1.28 -9.53
CA GLY A 24 3.77 -1.38 -9.96
C GLY A 24 3.43 -2.77 -10.50
N ILE A 25 2.27 -3.27 -10.15
CA ILE A 25 1.72 -4.51 -10.67
C ILE A 25 0.71 -4.18 -11.76
N ARG A 26 0.92 -4.68 -12.97
CA ARG A 26 -0.01 -4.45 -14.07
C ARG A 26 -1.29 -5.25 -13.87
N ILE A 27 -2.41 -4.55 -13.72
CA ILE A 27 -3.72 -5.13 -13.47
C ILE A 27 -4.80 -4.15 -13.89
N GLY A 28 -6.00 -4.65 -14.19
CA GLY A 28 -7.16 -3.80 -14.51
C GLY A 28 -7.59 -2.91 -13.36
N THR A 29 -8.49 -1.99 -13.65
CA THR A 29 -9.02 -1.06 -12.64
C THR A 29 -9.73 -1.83 -11.51
N PRO A 30 -9.45 -1.51 -10.25
CA PRO A 30 -10.14 -2.15 -9.14
C PRO A 30 -11.61 -1.73 -9.07
N PRO A 31 -12.47 -2.54 -8.41
CA PRO A 31 -13.82 -2.13 -8.09
C PRO A 31 -13.82 -0.87 -7.22
N PRO A 32 -14.96 -0.14 -7.14
CA PRO A 32 -15.07 0.96 -6.18
C PRO A 32 -14.82 0.47 -4.75
N PRO A 33 -14.20 1.30 -3.89
CA PRO A 33 -13.99 0.93 -2.49
C PRO A 33 -15.31 0.59 -1.79
N ARG A 34 -15.28 -0.40 -0.92
CA ARG A 34 -16.44 -0.73 -0.09
C ARG A 34 -16.68 0.36 0.94
N VAL A 35 -17.94 0.75 1.09
CA VAL A 35 -18.32 1.70 2.13
C VAL A 35 -18.47 0.98 3.46
N VAL A 36 -17.66 1.35 4.44
CA VAL A 36 -17.77 0.84 5.80
C VAL A 36 -18.49 1.88 6.65
N ARG A 37 -19.68 1.55 7.13
CA ARG A 37 -20.51 2.46 7.91
C ARG A 37 -20.07 2.62 9.36
N VAL A 38 -19.44 1.59 9.91
CA VAL A 38 -19.01 1.58 11.31
C VAL A 38 -17.55 1.14 11.38
N ARG A 39 -16.73 2.04 11.90
CA ARG A 39 -15.33 1.75 12.18
C ARG A 39 -15.23 1.02 13.51
N PRO A 40 -14.46 -0.07 13.63
CA PRO A 40 -14.21 -0.71 14.91
C PRO A 40 -13.62 0.27 15.94
N VAL A 41 -13.90 0.03 17.21
CA VAL A 41 -13.37 0.88 18.28
C VAL A 41 -11.85 0.73 18.35
N SER A 42 -11.15 1.87 18.53
CA SER A 42 -9.69 1.85 18.70
C SER A 42 -9.26 1.01 19.89
N PRO A 43 -8.23 0.14 19.74
CA PRO A 43 -7.70 -0.64 20.85
C PRO A 43 -7.00 0.20 21.92
N GLY A 44 -6.65 1.46 21.62
CA GLY A 44 -5.99 2.34 22.57
C GLY A 44 -5.25 3.50 21.89
N PRO A 45 -4.53 4.33 22.66
CA PRO A 45 -3.76 5.41 22.08
C PRO A 45 -2.59 4.90 21.24
N GLY A 46 -2.17 5.71 20.28
CA GLY A 46 -1.06 5.37 19.38
C GLY A 46 -1.41 4.43 18.24
N TYR A 47 -2.67 4.05 18.10
CA TYR A 47 -3.14 3.27 16.95
C TYR A 47 -3.63 4.19 15.83
N PHE A 48 -3.34 3.76 14.60
CA PHE A 48 -3.80 4.39 13.38
C PHE A 48 -4.76 3.44 12.67
N PHE A 49 -5.87 3.96 12.14
CA PHE A 49 -6.80 3.16 11.37
C PHE A 49 -6.42 3.19 9.89
N VAL A 50 -6.11 2.01 9.35
CA VAL A 50 -5.91 1.82 7.92
C VAL A 50 -7.25 1.50 7.27
N GLU A 51 -7.69 2.35 6.34
CA GLU A 51 -8.93 2.11 5.59
C GLU A 51 -8.80 0.83 4.75
N GLY A 52 -9.91 0.13 4.58
CA GLY A 52 -9.96 -1.04 3.70
C GLY A 52 -9.58 -0.71 2.26
N TYR A 53 -9.08 -1.69 1.56
CA TYR A 53 -8.62 -1.50 0.19
C TYR A 53 -8.69 -2.81 -0.62
N TRP A 54 -8.76 -2.66 -1.94
CA TRP A 54 -8.62 -3.76 -2.86
C TRP A 54 -7.14 -4.03 -3.13
N TYR A 55 -6.74 -5.28 -3.17
CA TYR A 55 -5.39 -5.68 -3.54
C TYR A 55 -5.40 -6.80 -4.57
N PRO A 56 -4.39 -6.86 -5.46
CA PRO A 56 -4.34 -7.89 -6.49
C PRO A 56 -4.21 -9.29 -5.93
N ASN A 57 -4.99 -10.20 -6.50
CA ASN A 57 -4.89 -11.63 -6.25
C ASN A 57 -4.98 -12.34 -7.59
N GLY A 58 -3.84 -12.62 -8.23
CA GLY A 58 -3.78 -13.06 -9.61
C GLY A 58 -4.25 -11.94 -10.55
N ARG A 59 -5.22 -12.21 -11.39
CA ARG A 59 -5.81 -11.24 -12.32
C ARG A 59 -7.01 -10.50 -11.74
N SER A 60 -7.44 -10.85 -10.55
CA SER A 60 -8.58 -10.25 -9.87
C SER A 60 -8.13 -9.53 -8.61
N TYR A 61 -9.10 -9.01 -7.87
CA TYR A 61 -8.88 -8.29 -6.63
C TYR A 61 -9.53 -9.01 -5.46
N LYS A 62 -8.88 -8.93 -4.29
CA LYS A 62 -9.48 -9.23 -3.00
C LYS A 62 -9.62 -7.97 -2.18
N TRP A 63 -10.67 -7.92 -1.35
CA TRP A 63 -10.86 -6.85 -0.39
C TRP A 63 -10.14 -7.15 0.90
N HIS A 64 -9.41 -6.15 1.42
CA HIS A 64 -8.85 -6.15 2.76
C HIS A 64 -9.67 -5.19 3.62
N ASP A 65 -10.27 -5.68 4.69
CA ASP A 65 -11.00 -4.83 5.62
C ASP A 65 -10.06 -3.85 6.34
N GLY A 66 -10.59 -2.68 6.67
CA GLY A 66 -9.86 -1.71 7.47
C GLY A 66 -9.50 -2.28 8.85
N TYR A 67 -8.40 -1.82 9.39
CA TYR A 67 -7.89 -2.31 10.67
C TYR A 67 -7.10 -1.25 11.43
N TRP A 68 -7.01 -1.42 12.74
CA TRP A 68 -6.16 -0.61 13.59
C TRP A 68 -4.77 -1.22 13.67
N THR A 69 -3.75 -0.38 13.55
CA THR A 69 -2.36 -0.80 13.65
C THR A 69 -1.50 0.31 14.26
N ARG A 70 -0.35 -0.05 14.75
CA ARG A 70 0.64 0.92 15.20
C ARG A 70 1.55 1.30 14.04
N PRO A 71 1.83 2.60 13.83
CA PRO A 71 2.88 3.00 12.90
C PRO A 71 4.22 2.33 13.25
N PRO A 72 5.08 2.06 12.27
CA PRO A 72 6.36 1.41 12.54
C PRO A 72 7.32 2.25 13.36
N TYR A 73 7.13 3.55 13.39
CA TYR A 73 7.87 4.48 14.22
C TYR A 73 7.08 5.79 14.39
N ALA A 74 7.47 6.60 15.37
CA ALA A 74 6.82 7.90 15.60
C ALA A 74 7.02 8.85 14.41
N GLY A 75 5.93 9.42 13.93
CA GLY A 75 5.95 10.30 12.76
C GLY A 75 5.77 9.62 11.42
N ALA A 76 5.65 8.30 11.40
CA ALA A 76 5.33 7.59 10.17
C ALA A 76 3.89 7.89 9.72
N VAL A 77 3.73 8.16 8.42
CA VAL A 77 2.46 8.44 7.77
C VAL A 77 2.13 7.31 6.82
N TRP A 78 0.89 6.84 6.87
CA TRP A 78 0.41 5.82 5.96
C TRP A 78 0.11 6.38 4.58
N ILE A 79 0.69 5.76 3.56
CA ILE A 79 0.39 6.03 2.16
C ILE A 79 -0.44 4.85 1.63
N ALA A 80 -1.70 5.13 1.31
CA ALA A 80 -2.62 4.09 0.89
C ALA A 80 -2.22 3.46 -0.46
N PRO A 81 -2.60 2.20 -0.70
CA PRO A 81 -2.46 1.60 -2.02
C PRO A 81 -3.18 2.44 -3.07
N ARG A 82 -2.64 2.47 -4.27
CA ARG A 82 -3.22 3.21 -5.38
C ARG A 82 -3.15 2.44 -6.69
N HIS A 83 -4.03 2.77 -7.60
CA HIS A 83 -4.02 2.27 -8.96
C HIS A 83 -3.93 3.46 -9.93
N GLU A 84 -2.88 3.49 -10.72
CA GLU A 84 -2.60 4.55 -11.68
C GLU A 84 -2.04 3.97 -12.99
N ASN A 85 -2.53 4.45 -14.11
CA ASN A 85 -2.02 4.07 -15.43
C ASN A 85 -1.94 2.55 -15.67
N GLY A 86 -2.92 1.81 -15.19
CA GLY A 86 -2.97 0.35 -15.33
C GLY A 86 -2.05 -0.40 -14.37
N LEU A 87 -1.46 0.27 -13.40
CA LEU A 87 -0.57 -0.31 -12.41
C LEU A 87 -1.11 -0.13 -11.00
N PHE A 88 -1.02 -1.18 -10.20
CA PHE A 88 -1.33 -1.16 -8.78
C PHE A 88 -0.05 -1.03 -7.97
N TYR A 89 -0.06 -0.10 -7.01
CA TYR A 89 1.04 0.14 -6.09
C TYR A 89 0.60 -0.17 -4.65
N ASN A 90 1.38 -0.96 -3.94
CA ASN A 90 1.12 -1.28 -2.54
C ASN A 90 1.23 -0.05 -1.64
N GLY A 91 0.49 -0.08 -0.54
CA GLY A 91 0.64 0.92 0.52
C GLY A 91 1.96 0.78 1.27
N TYR A 92 2.37 1.85 1.91
CA TYR A 92 3.60 1.89 2.70
C TYR A 92 3.54 3.00 3.75
N TRP A 93 4.48 2.95 4.68
CA TRP A 93 4.68 4.01 5.66
C TRP A 93 5.87 4.87 5.26
N GLU A 94 5.76 6.17 5.47
CA GLU A 94 6.80 7.12 5.13
C GLU A 94 6.93 8.20 6.21
N GLY A 95 8.15 8.65 6.47
CA GLY A 95 8.41 9.68 7.45
C GLY A 95 9.90 9.91 7.69
N PRO A 96 10.26 10.54 8.83
CA PRO A 96 11.64 10.95 9.11
C PRO A 96 12.66 9.81 9.13
N ARG A 97 12.23 8.60 9.43
CA ARG A 97 13.11 7.41 9.43
C ARG A 97 13.07 6.61 8.13
N GLY A 98 12.44 7.17 7.08
CA GLY A 98 12.37 6.54 5.79
C GLY A 98 11.10 5.73 5.57
N ARG A 99 11.13 4.93 4.53
CA ARG A 99 10.02 4.13 4.08
C ARG A 99 10.01 2.75 4.72
N THR A 100 8.85 2.32 5.16
CA THR A 100 8.59 0.94 5.60
C THR A 100 7.47 0.38 4.76
N ASP A 101 7.75 -0.66 4.00
CA ASP A 101 6.75 -1.31 3.17
C ASP A 101 5.73 -2.05 4.03
N HIS A 102 4.48 -2.05 3.56
CA HIS A 102 3.44 -2.82 4.19
C HIS A 102 3.71 -4.32 4.03
N ASP A 103 3.73 -5.04 5.14
CA ASP A 103 3.98 -6.47 5.14
C ASP A 103 2.66 -7.25 5.11
N HIS A 104 2.42 -7.91 3.98
CA HIS A 104 1.23 -8.75 3.78
C HIS A 104 1.27 -10.11 4.52
N ARG A 105 2.31 -10.39 5.29
CA ARG A 105 2.37 -11.62 6.11
C ARG A 105 1.22 -11.71 7.10
N TRP A 106 0.85 -10.56 7.65
CA TRP A 106 -0.26 -10.44 8.56
C TRP A 106 -1.58 -10.90 7.93
N ASP A 107 -1.83 -10.54 6.69
CA ASP A 107 -3.03 -10.93 5.96
C ASP A 107 -3.14 -12.44 5.79
N ARG A 108 -2.02 -13.09 5.53
CA ARG A 108 -1.95 -14.54 5.35
C ARG A 108 -2.18 -15.30 6.65
N ASP A 109 -1.71 -14.78 7.75
CA ASP A 109 -1.82 -15.41 9.06
C ASP A 109 -3.23 -15.30 9.63
N HIS A 110 -3.93 -14.19 9.38
CA HIS A 110 -5.32 -14.01 9.78
C HIS A 110 -6.25 -14.92 8.99
N ASN A 111 -6.07 -15.01 7.70
CA ASN A 111 -6.85 -15.92 6.86
C ASN A 111 -6.68 -17.39 7.26
N ARG A 112 -5.52 -17.77 7.77
CA ARG A 112 -5.29 -19.13 8.26
C ARG A 112 -5.97 -19.41 9.58
N ARG A 113 -6.10 -18.43 10.46
CA ARG A 113 -6.79 -18.59 11.75
C ARG A 113 -8.29 -18.76 11.55
N ASP A 114 -8.88 -17.93 10.74
CA ASP A 114 -10.32 -17.99 10.44
C ASP A 114 -10.71 -19.32 9.79
N TYR A 115 -9.83 -19.91 9.00
CA TYR A 115 -10.06 -21.20 8.37
C TYR A 115 -9.98 -22.37 9.37
N ARG A 116 -9.13 -22.25 10.40
CA ARG A 116 -8.98 -23.28 11.43
C ARG A 116 -10.12 -23.29 12.45
N ASP A 117 -10.70 -22.13 12.72
CA ASP A 117 -11.82 -22.04 13.65
C ASP A 117 -13.13 -22.54 13.04
N ASN A 118 -13.28 -22.44 11.73
CA ASN A 118 -14.45 -22.99 11.05
C ASN A 118 -14.46 -24.53 10.97
N ASP A 119 -13.32 -25.18 11.03
CA ASP A 119 -13.23 -26.64 10.97
C ASP A 119 -13.41 -27.31 12.35
N ARG A 120 -13.60 -26.55 13.41
CA ARG A 120 -13.80 -27.06 14.78
C ARG A 120 -15.26 -27.03 15.28
N HIS A 121 -16.16 -26.61 14.44
CA HIS A 121 -17.61 -26.64 14.65
C HIS A 121 -18.26 -27.60 13.64
#